data_b934be2a747634018b6b8e2e3afe01a6
#
_entry.id   b934be2a747634018b6b8e2e3afe01a6
#
_cell.length_a   1.000
_cell.length_b   1.000
_cell.length_c   1.000
_cell.angle_alpha   90.00
_cell.angle_beta   90.00
_cell.angle_gamma   90.00
#
_symmetry.space_group_name_H-M   'P 1'
#
loop_
_entity.id
_entity.type
_entity.pdbx_description
1 polymer ?
#
loop_
_entity_poly.entity_id
_entity_poly.type
_entity_poly.pdbx_seq_one_letter_code
_entity_poly.pdbx_strand_id
1 'polypeptide(L)'
;MQIRKSNGWDVWNPYHSKLSAYLIAGGKNWPFKKNSKILYLGSAEGNTISYLSEICKTNSITAVEISSVAMAELLVLAKRKENIIPCLCDAHFPEKYRVQANNPEIIYQDIAQNDQVDIFIRNCEYYKPKHAFLMLKTQSMAKQYDDIFKKTEKRLNKIFKKVESININKWAKGHSAYYME
;
A
#
# COMPACT_ATOMS: atom_id res chain seq x y z
N MET A 1 3.65 -11.77 12.88
CA MET A 1 2.17 -11.78 13.10
C MET A 1 1.61 -13.02 12.43
N GLN A 2 0.59 -13.64 13.00
CA GLN A 2 -0.12 -14.77 12.37
C GLN A 2 -1.42 -14.27 11.74
N ILE A 3 -1.75 -14.78 10.56
CA ILE A 3 -3.00 -14.50 9.86
C ILE A 3 -3.69 -15.82 9.52
N ARG A 4 -5.02 -15.85 9.65
CA ARG A 4 -5.81 -17.03 9.28
C ARG A 4 -6.10 -17.02 7.78
N LYS A 5 -5.60 -18.02 7.07
CA LYS A 5 -5.93 -18.30 5.67
C LYS A 5 -6.99 -19.39 5.56
N SER A 6 -7.51 -19.62 4.36
CA SER A 6 -8.49 -20.69 4.08
C SER A 6 -8.00 -22.09 4.47
N ASN A 7 -6.69 -22.32 4.43
CA ASN A 7 -6.02 -23.59 4.73
C ASN A 7 -5.32 -23.62 6.11
N GLY A 8 -5.60 -22.66 7.02
CA GLY A 8 -5.03 -22.61 8.37
C GLY A 8 -4.38 -21.30 8.74
N TRP A 9 -3.44 -21.33 9.71
CA TRP A 9 -2.67 -20.16 10.14
C TRP A 9 -1.37 -20.03 9.34
N ASP A 10 -1.06 -18.82 8.89
CA ASP A 10 0.19 -18.49 8.22
C ASP A 10 0.91 -17.34 8.93
N VAL A 11 2.23 -17.30 8.82
CA VAL A 11 3.05 -16.23 9.35
C VAL A 11 3.16 -15.12 8.32
N TRP A 12 2.58 -13.96 8.63
CA TRP A 12 2.76 -12.78 7.80
C TRP A 12 4.14 -12.17 8.07
N ASN A 13 5.09 -12.52 7.22
CA ASN A 13 6.49 -12.17 7.38
C ASN A 13 6.73 -10.67 7.14
N PRO A 14 7.27 -9.91 8.13
CA PRO A 14 7.54 -8.48 7.99
C PRO A 14 8.67 -8.16 6.99
N TYR A 15 9.53 -9.12 6.68
CA TYR A 15 10.58 -8.95 5.67
C TYR A 15 10.04 -9.04 4.23
N HIS A 16 8.84 -9.59 4.05
CA HIS A 16 8.17 -9.72 2.76
C HIS A 16 6.93 -8.82 2.62
N SER A 17 6.56 -8.10 3.68
CA SER A 17 5.41 -7.19 3.65
C SER A 17 5.63 -6.00 4.57
N LYS A 18 5.72 -4.81 3.98
CA LYS A 18 5.90 -3.56 4.72
C LYS A 18 4.70 -3.25 5.63
N LEU A 19 3.50 -3.70 5.28
CA LEU A 19 2.31 -3.58 6.15
C LEU A 19 2.44 -4.45 7.41
N SER A 20 2.98 -5.67 7.28
CA SER A 20 3.31 -6.50 8.45
C SER A 20 4.42 -5.87 9.29
N ALA A 21 5.44 -5.29 8.64
CA ALA A 21 6.50 -4.54 9.32
C ALA A 21 5.95 -3.35 10.11
N TYR A 22 5.02 -2.58 9.52
CA TYR A 22 4.33 -1.47 10.20
C TYR A 22 3.66 -1.92 11.50
N LEU A 23 2.88 -3.01 11.46
CA LEU A 23 2.19 -3.52 12.63
C LEU A 23 3.15 -4.01 13.73
N ILE A 24 4.20 -4.76 13.35
CA ILE A 24 5.21 -5.26 14.29
C ILE A 24 6.05 -4.13 14.88
N ALA A 25 6.27 -3.06 14.12
CA ALA A 25 6.97 -1.86 14.58
C ALA A 25 6.12 -0.99 15.53
N GLY A 26 4.88 -1.36 15.83
CA GLY A 26 3.99 -0.68 16.76
C GLY A 26 2.92 0.20 16.12
N GLY A 27 2.72 0.11 14.80
CA GLY A 27 1.61 0.77 14.11
C GLY A 27 0.27 0.28 14.64
N LYS A 28 -0.62 1.22 15.02
CA LYS A 28 -1.87 0.91 15.72
C LYS A 28 -3.11 0.98 14.83
N ASN A 29 -2.97 1.56 13.64
CA ASN A 29 -4.12 1.82 12.77
C ASN A 29 -4.34 0.63 11.82
N TRP A 30 -5.53 0.04 11.89
CA TRP A 30 -5.94 -1.11 11.10
C TRP A 30 -7.35 -0.93 10.53
N PRO A 31 -7.50 -0.23 9.39
CA PRO A 31 -8.83 0.04 8.81
C PRO A 31 -9.37 -1.12 7.95
N PHE A 32 -8.57 -2.15 7.69
CA PHE A 32 -8.94 -3.24 6.80
C PHE A 32 -10.02 -4.13 7.41
N LYS A 33 -11.17 -4.19 6.76
CA LYS A 33 -12.34 -4.99 7.14
C LYS A 33 -12.71 -5.95 6.01
N LYS A 34 -13.55 -6.92 6.30
CA LYS A 34 -14.02 -7.92 5.32
C LYS A 34 -14.57 -7.30 4.04
N ASN A 35 -15.23 -6.16 4.14
CA ASN A 35 -15.87 -5.44 3.05
C ASN A 35 -15.14 -4.17 2.59
N SER A 36 -13.88 -3.96 2.98
CA SER A 36 -13.11 -2.79 2.53
C SER A 36 -12.80 -2.84 1.04
N LYS A 37 -13.01 -1.71 0.37
CA LYS A 37 -12.54 -1.48 -1.01
C LYS A 37 -11.15 -0.85 -0.96
N ILE A 38 -10.19 -1.50 -1.60
CA ILE A 38 -8.79 -1.08 -1.55
C ILE A 38 -8.30 -0.75 -2.96
N LEU A 39 -7.62 0.37 -3.08
CA LEU A 39 -6.76 0.69 -4.21
C LEU A 39 -5.30 0.49 -3.77
N TYR A 40 -4.64 -0.48 -4.38
CA TYR A 40 -3.25 -0.81 -4.11
C TYR A 40 -2.37 -0.32 -5.26
N LEU A 41 -1.49 0.64 -5.00
CA LEU A 41 -0.57 1.23 -5.97
C LEU A 41 0.84 0.65 -5.79
N GLY A 42 1.40 0.10 -6.87
CA GLY A 42 2.68 -0.61 -6.84
C GLY A 42 2.54 -1.98 -6.18
N SER A 43 1.67 -2.82 -6.74
CA SER A 43 1.36 -4.13 -6.15
C SER A 43 2.43 -5.18 -6.37
N ALA A 44 3.38 -4.92 -7.28
CA ALA A 44 4.40 -5.86 -7.69
C ALA A 44 3.83 -7.26 -7.97
N GLU A 45 4.53 -8.32 -7.62
CA GLU A 45 4.08 -9.71 -7.75
C GLU A 45 2.99 -10.14 -6.75
N GLY A 46 2.57 -9.26 -5.83
CA GLY A 46 1.39 -9.49 -5.00
C GLY A 46 1.62 -10.04 -3.59
N ASN A 47 2.81 -9.92 -3.02
CA ASN A 47 3.11 -10.44 -1.67
C ASN A 47 2.16 -9.88 -0.60
N THR A 48 2.09 -8.56 -0.42
CA THR A 48 1.21 -7.95 0.58
C THR A 48 -0.28 -8.12 0.23
N ILE A 49 -0.61 -7.95 -1.05
CA ILE A 49 -2.01 -8.01 -1.51
C ILE A 49 -2.62 -9.41 -1.32
N SER A 50 -1.82 -10.48 -1.37
CA SER A 50 -2.31 -11.84 -1.12
C SER A 50 -2.85 -12.00 0.31
N TYR A 51 -2.24 -11.34 1.29
CA TYR A 51 -2.74 -11.31 2.67
C TYR A 51 -3.98 -10.42 2.82
N LEU A 52 -3.98 -9.23 2.18
CA LEU A 52 -5.14 -8.34 2.19
C LEU A 52 -6.37 -9.00 1.55
N SER A 53 -6.19 -9.81 0.52
CA SER A 53 -7.28 -10.53 -0.14
C SER A 53 -7.97 -11.56 0.78
N GLU A 54 -7.23 -12.15 1.73
CA GLU A 54 -7.81 -13.04 2.74
C GLU A 54 -8.61 -12.29 3.82
N ILE A 55 -8.27 -11.03 4.06
CA ILE A 55 -8.95 -10.18 5.03
C ILE A 55 -10.18 -9.52 4.41
N CYS A 56 -10.03 -8.94 3.23
CA CYS A 56 -11.05 -8.16 2.54
C CYS A 56 -11.83 -9.01 1.52
N LYS A 57 -12.50 -10.07 1.99
CA LYS A 57 -13.06 -11.14 1.15
C LYS A 57 -14.28 -10.77 0.30
N THR A 58 -15.03 -9.73 0.68
CA THR A 58 -16.34 -9.45 0.08
C THR A 58 -16.32 -8.24 -0.86
N ASN A 59 -15.19 -7.57 -1.01
CA ASN A 59 -14.98 -6.46 -1.93
C ASN A 59 -13.66 -6.60 -2.68
N SER A 60 -13.53 -5.81 -3.75
CA SER A 60 -12.37 -5.86 -4.61
C SER A 60 -11.18 -5.09 -4.07
N ILE A 61 -10.00 -5.59 -4.40
CA ILE A 61 -8.72 -4.91 -4.25
C ILE A 61 -8.20 -4.63 -5.66
N THR A 62 -8.27 -3.39 -6.09
CA THR A 62 -7.69 -2.98 -7.37
C THR A 62 -6.20 -2.81 -7.23
N ALA A 63 -5.44 -3.60 -7.96
CA ALA A 63 -4.00 -3.70 -7.90
C ALA A 63 -3.36 -3.05 -9.12
N VAL A 64 -2.86 -1.83 -8.97
CA VAL A 64 -2.21 -1.07 -10.04
C VAL A 64 -0.71 -1.36 -10.05
N GLU A 65 -0.20 -1.78 -11.21
CA GLU A 65 1.21 -2.08 -11.44
C GLU A 65 1.61 -1.63 -12.85
N ILE A 66 2.77 -0.99 -12.97
CA ILE A 66 3.29 -0.49 -14.24
C ILE A 66 4.17 -1.52 -14.95
N SER A 67 4.82 -2.41 -14.19
CA SER A 67 5.69 -3.45 -14.71
C SER A 67 4.88 -4.61 -15.30
N SER A 68 5.00 -4.84 -16.60
CA SER A 68 4.36 -6.00 -17.27
C SER A 68 4.89 -7.34 -16.73
N VAL A 69 6.14 -7.39 -16.30
CA VAL A 69 6.75 -8.60 -15.71
C VAL A 69 6.11 -8.92 -14.36
N ALA A 70 6.04 -7.94 -13.45
CA ALA A 70 5.38 -8.11 -12.16
C ALA A 70 3.88 -8.38 -12.32
N MET A 71 3.23 -7.73 -13.29
CA MET A 71 1.83 -7.96 -13.61
C MET A 71 1.56 -9.42 -14.04
N ALA A 72 2.46 -10.06 -14.77
CA ALA A 72 2.28 -11.46 -15.15
C ALA A 72 2.18 -12.39 -13.93
N GLU A 73 2.99 -12.17 -12.90
CA GLU A 73 2.91 -12.92 -11.63
C GLU A 73 1.65 -12.57 -10.84
N LEU A 74 1.28 -11.28 -10.80
CA LEU A 74 0.05 -10.82 -10.16
C LEU A 74 -1.21 -11.45 -10.79
N LEU A 75 -1.23 -11.64 -12.11
CA LEU A 75 -2.32 -12.31 -12.82
C LEU A 75 -2.45 -13.78 -12.39
N VAL A 76 -1.34 -14.47 -12.15
CA VAL A 76 -1.38 -15.85 -11.61
C VAL A 76 -1.99 -15.88 -10.21
N LEU A 77 -1.67 -14.89 -9.38
CA LEU A 77 -2.28 -14.74 -8.05
C LEU A 77 -3.78 -14.44 -8.16
N ALA A 78 -4.18 -13.51 -9.03
CA ALA A 78 -5.58 -13.11 -9.23
C ALA A 78 -6.48 -14.25 -9.70
N LYS A 79 -5.96 -15.19 -10.49
CA LYS A 79 -6.70 -16.42 -10.84
C LYS A 79 -7.10 -17.27 -9.62
N ARG A 80 -6.37 -17.16 -8.51
CA ARG A 80 -6.64 -17.89 -7.26
C ARG A 80 -7.37 -17.02 -6.21
N LYS A 81 -7.42 -15.71 -6.43
CA LYS A 81 -7.95 -14.69 -5.51
C LYS A 81 -8.90 -13.79 -6.29
N GLU A 82 -10.15 -14.23 -6.43
CA GLU A 82 -11.18 -13.59 -7.27
C GLU A 82 -11.49 -12.14 -6.89
N ASN A 83 -11.13 -11.73 -5.66
CA ASN A 83 -11.29 -10.37 -5.19
C ASN A 83 -10.11 -9.44 -5.52
N ILE A 84 -9.07 -9.90 -6.23
CA ILE A 84 -8.00 -9.06 -6.76
C ILE A 84 -8.31 -8.69 -8.22
N ILE A 85 -8.33 -7.40 -8.51
CA ILE A 85 -8.50 -6.85 -9.87
C ILE A 85 -7.17 -6.27 -10.33
N PRO A 86 -6.38 -7.01 -11.13
CA PRO A 86 -5.13 -6.50 -11.68
C PRO A 86 -5.38 -5.38 -12.69
N CYS A 87 -4.56 -4.33 -12.64
CA CYS A 87 -4.65 -3.19 -13.53
C CYS A 87 -3.25 -2.77 -13.99
N LEU A 88 -2.88 -3.10 -15.23
CA LEU A 88 -1.61 -2.68 -15.83
C LEU A 88 -1.72 -1.21 -16.23
N CYS A 89 -1.36 -0.32 -15.31
CA CYS A 89 -1.47 1.12 -15.48
C CYS A 89 -0.35 1.85 -14.74
N ASP A 90 -0.10 3.08 -15.18
CA ASP A 90 0.77 4.01 -14.48
C ASP A 90 -0.04 4.74 -13.39
N ALA A 91 0.43 4.66 -12.14
CA ALA A 91 -0.22 5.27 -10.97
C ALA A 91 -0.21 6.81 -10.99
N HIS A 92 0.53 7.45 -11.90
CA HIS A 92 0.45 8.90 -12.12
C HIS A 92 -0.91 9.36 -12.66
N PHE A 93 -1.70 8.47 -13.25
CA PHE A 93 -2.94 8.78 -13.98
C PHE A 93 -4.14 8.09 -13.32
N PRO A 94 -4.63 8.58 -12.15
CA PRO A 94 -5.72 7.93 -11.41
C PRO A 94 -7.02 7.79 -12.22
N GLU A 95 -7.25 8.65 -13.20
CA GLU A 95 -8.42 8.59 -14.08
C GLU A 95 -8.46 7.35 -14.97
N LYS A 96 -7.29 6.77 -15.31
CA LYS A 96 -7.18 5.60 -16.20
C LYS A 96 -7.70 4.30 -15.59
N TYR A 97 -7.72 4.21 -14.27
CA TYR A 97 -8.22 3.01 -13.55
C TYR A 97 -9.40 3.32 -12.62
N ARG A 98 -10.09 4.44 -12.87
CA ARG A 98 -11.22 4.88 -12.05
C ARG A 98 -12.35 3.84 -11.97
N VAL A 99 -12.65 3.17 -13.08
CA VAL A 99 -13.72 2.17 -13.14
C VAL A 99 -13.38 0.95 -12.27
N GLN A 100 -12.14 0.46 -12.36
CA GLN A 100 -11.67 -0.68 -11.58
C GLN A 100 -11.56 -0.35 -10.10
N ALA A 101 -11.07 0.86 -9.76
CA ALA A 101 -10.91 1.32 -8.38
C ALA A 101 -12.25 1.53 -7.66
N ASN A 102 -13.30 1.91 -8.37
CA ASN A 102 -14.69 1.97 -7.90
C ASN A 102 -14.86 2.56 -6.48
N ASN A 103 -14.43 3.81 -6.30
CA ASN A 103 -14.49 4.56 -5.04
C ASN A 103 -13.83 3.80 -3.87
N PRO A 104 -12.50 3.66 -3.86
CA PRO A 104 -11.79 2.95 -2.80
C PRO A 104 -11.92 3.70 -1.46
N GLU A 105 -12.14 2.95 -0.39
CA GLU A 105 -12.14 3.48 0.98
C GLU A 105 -10.73 3.60 1.54
N ILE A 106 -9.82 2.74 1.05
CA ILE A 106 -8.42 2.67 1.48
C ILE A 106 -7.52 2.76 0.27
N ILE A 107 -6.52 3.65 0.32
CA ILE A 107 -5.38 3.63 -0.60
C ILE A 107 -4.17 3.06 0.13
N TYR A 108 -3.50 2.10 -0.48
CA TYR A 108 -2.22 1.59 -0.02
C TYR A 108 -1.20 1.75 -1.15
N GLN A 109 -0.10 2.46 -0.88
CA GLN A 109 0.97 2.65 -1.86
C GLN A 109 2.30 2.08 -1.39
N ASP A 110 2.94 1.30 -2.28
CA ASP A 110 4.30 0.77 -2.13
C ASP A 110 5.07 0.94 -3.47
N ILE A 111 5.27 2.17 -3.89
CA ILE A 111 5.98 2.56 -5.11
C ILE A 111 7.35 3.09 -4.74
N ALA A 112 8.41 2.63 -5.44
CA ALA A 112 9.79 3.00 -5.16
C ALA A 112 10.34 3.99 -6.21
N GLN A 113 9.59 5.05 -6.54
CA GLN A 113 10.00 6.12 -7.46
C GLN A 113 10.36 7.38 -6.69
N ASN A 114 11.14 8.28 -7.32
CA ASN A 114 11.56 9.53 -6.68
C ASN A 114 10.37 10.45 -6.35
N ASP A 115 9.34 10.42 -7.16
CA ASP A 115 8.11 11.20 -7.03
C ASP A 115 6.95 10.44 -6.39
N GLN A 116 7.25 9.34 -5.67
CA GLN A 116 6.27 8.47 -5.01
C GLN A 116 5.28 9.25 -4.10
N VAL A 117 5.73 10.35 -3.48
CA VAL A 117 4.86 11.20 -2.64
C VAL A 117 3.88 12.01 -3.49
N ASP A 118 4.29 12.47 -4.67
CA ASP A 118 3.41 13.20 -5.60
C ASP A 118 2.36 12.27 -6.19
N ILE A 119 2.75 11.06 -6.57
CA ILE A 119 1.83 10.00 -7.01
C ILE A 119 0.79 9.72 -5.92
N PHE A 120 1.24 9.53 -4.68
CA PHE A 120 0.37 9.26 -3.55
C PHE A 120 -0.66 10.38 -3.31
N ILE A 121 -0.18 11.62 -3.21
CA ILE A 121 -1.03 12.79 -2.97
C ILE A 121 -2.08 12.92 -4.09
N ARG A 122 -1.67 12.83 -5.35
CA ARG A 122 -2.57 12.91 -6.52
C ARG A 122 -3.69 11.86 -6.45
N ASN A 123 -3.36 10.63 -6.10
CA ASN A 123 -4.36 9.58 -5.94
C ASN A 123 -5.31 9.85 -4.76
N CYS A 124 -4.78 10.32 -3.63
CA CYS A 124 -5.61 10.67 -2.48
C CYS A 124 -6.53 11.87 -2.76
N GLU A 125 -6.07 12.88 -3.48
CA GLU A 125 -6.89 14.02 -3.90
C GLU A 125 -8.00 13.61 -4.87
N TYR A 126 -7.69 12.68 -5.78
CA TYR A 126 -8.64 12.19 -6.78
C TYR A 126 -9.74 11.30 -6.18
N TYR A 127 -9.36 10.33 -5.36
CA TYR A 127 -10.29 9.34 -4.80
C TYR A 127 -10.87 9.71 -3.44
N LYS A 128 -10.23 10.60 -2.68
CA LYS A 128 -10.62 11.03 -1.33
C LYS A 128 -10.92 9.85 -0.39
N PRO A 129 -9.95 8.92 -0.22
CA PRO A 129 -10.14 7.75 0.63
C PRO A 129 -10.35 8.16 2.09
N LYS A 130 -11.00 7.28 2.89
CA LYS A 130 -11.13 7.45 4.34
C LYS A 130 -9.80 7.20 5.06
N HIS A 131 -9.02 6.26 4.54
CA HIS A 131 -7.74 5.85 5.11
C HIS A 131 -6.71 5.70 4.01
N ALA A 132 -5.46 6.00 4.31
CA ALA A 132 -4.38 5.82 3.36
C ALA A 132 -3.10 5.34 4.03
N PHE A 133 -2.33 4.52 3.31
CA PHE A 133 -1.00 4.05 3.69
C PHE A 133 0.01 4.40 2.61
N LEU A 134 1.13 4.96 3.03
CA LEU A 134 2.30 5.20 2.18
C LEU A 134 3.50 4.47 2.75
N MET A 135 4.06 3.53 1.99
CA MET A 135 5.34 2.88 2.28
C MET A 135 6.45 3.67 1.59
N LEU A 136 6.93 4.71 2.27
CA LEU A 136 7.92 5.63 1.72
C LEU A 136 9.29 4.97 1.70
N LYS A 137 9.89 4.86 0.52
CA LYS A 137 11.28 4.44 0.32
C LYS A 137 12.18 5.65 0.15
N THR A 138 13.25 5.73 0.93
CA THR A 138 14.31 6.72 0.73
C THR A 138 15.56 6.02 0.24
N GLN A 139 16.26 6.62 -0.72
CA GLN A 139 17.59 6.14 -1.09
C GLN A 139 18.57 6.48 0.04
N SER A 140 19.35 5.50 0.47
CA SER A 140 20.19 5.55 1.65
C SER A 140 21.39 6.49 1.51
N MET A 141 21.22 7.78 1.85
CA MET A 141 22.30 8.65 2.28
C MET A 141 21.92 9.25 3.63
N ALA A 142 22.60 8.88 4.69
CA ALA A 142 22.21 9.09 6.08
C ALA A 142 21.89 10.54 6.51
N LYS A 143 22.41 11.57 5.83
CA LYS A 143 22.09 12.96 6.12
C LYS A 143 20.82 13.49 5.44
N GLN A 144 20.38 12.89 4.32
CA GLN A 144 19.17 13.28 3.60
C GLN A 144 17.92 12.53 4.09
N TYR A 145 18.11 11.50 4.89
CA TYR A 145 17.05 10.62 5.38
C TYR A 145 16.00 11.39 6.20
N ASP A 146 16.46 12.08 7.24
CA ASP A 146 15.58 12.85 8.14
C ASP A 146 14.89 14.02 7.43
N ASP A 147 15.53 14.64 6.45
CA ASP A 147 14.95 15.75 5.69
C ASP A 147 13.82 15.29 4.77
N ILE A 148 13.95 14.14 4.12
CA ILE A 148 12.91 13.59 3.25
C ILE A 148 11.67 13.21 4.09
N PHE A 149 11.87 12.58 5.24
CA PHE A 149 10.76 12.24 6.14
C PHE A 149 10.04 13.49 6.65
N LYS A 150 10.77 14.47 7.19
CA LYS A 150 10.20 15.73 7.68
C LYS A 150 9.44 16.49 6.57
N LYS A 151 10.00 16.55 5.35
CA LYS A 151 9.34 17.17 4.21
C LYS A 151 8.07 16.42 3.81
N THR A 152 8.12 15.10 3.79
CA THR A 152 6.96 14.26 3.48
C THR A 152 5.87 14.44 4.53
N GLU A 153 6.21 14.33 5.81
CA GLU A 153 5.27 14.50 6.91
C GLU A 153 4.60 15.88 6.90
N LYS A 154 5.37 16.94 6.65
CA LYS A 154 4.82 18.31 6.50
C LYS A 154 3.84 18.42 5.33
N ARG A 155 4.08 17.70 4.23
CA ARG A 155 3.15 17.68 3.08
C ARG A 155 1.87 16.92 3.42
N LEU A 156 2.00 15.74 4.03
CA LEU A 156 0.86 14.90 4.41
C LEU A 156 -0.04 15.59 5.45
N ASN A 157 0.53 16.26 6.43
CA ASN A 157 -0.21 17.03 7.44
C ASN A 157 -1.00 18.23 6.89
N LYS A 158 -0.74 18.67 5.65
CA LYS A 158 -1.57 19.69 4.99
C LYS A 158 -2.85 19.13 4.39
N ILE A 159 -2.89 17.83 4.13
CA ILE A 159 -3.96 17.16 3.39
C ILE A 159 -4.82 16.30 4.32
N PHE A 160 -4.17 15.63 5.28
CA PHE A 160 -4.82 14.71 6.20
C PHE A 160 -4.90 15.30 7.61
N LYS A 161 -6.01 15.00 8.30
CA LYS A 161 -6.24 15.45 9.69
C LYS A 161 -5.37 14.70 10.70
N LYS A 162 -5.03 13.45 10.38
CA LYS A 162 -4.21 12.57 11.20
C LYS A 162 -3.14 11.92 10.35
N VAL A 163 -1.89 12.02 10.79
CA VAL A 163 -0.74 11.36 10.17
C VAL A 163 0.03 10.63 11.27
N GLU A 164 0.22 9.33 11.12
CA GLU A 164 1.10 8.51 11.95
C GLU A 164 2.28 8.07 11.08
N SER A 165 3.50 8.21 11.58
CA SER A 165 4.72 7.72 10.93
C SER A 165 5.40 6.67 11.79
N ILE A 166 5.79 5.55 11.19
CA ILE A 166 6.47 4.43 11.84
C ILE A 166 7.72 4.07 11.04
N ASN A 167 8.88 4.08 11.71
CA ASN A 167 10.11 3.63 11.11
C ASN A 167 10.12 2.10 11.02
N ILE A 168 10.18 1.57 9.79
CA ILE A 168 10.22 0.12 9.51
C ILE A 168 11.58 -0.33 8.96
N ASN A 169 12.62 0.48 9.09
CA ASN A 169 13.96 0.23 8.54
C ASN A 169 14.57 -1.10 8.98
N LYS A 170 14.19 -1.61 10.15
CA LYS A 170 14.64 -2.92 10.66
C LYS A 170 14.24 -4.07 9.73
N TRP A 171 13.07 -4.00 9.10
CA TRP A 171 12.50 -5.04 8.24
C TRP A 171 12.56 -4.70 6.75
N ALA A 172 12.48 -3.41 6.43
CA ALA A 172 12.56 -2.89 5.07
C ALA A 172 13.55 -1.72 5.04
N LYS A 173 14.80 -2.01 4.66
CA LYS A 173 15.89 -1.02 4.66
C LYS A 173 15.49 0.22 3.86
N GLY A 174 15.67 1.39 4.47
CA GLY A 174 15.36 2.67 3.86
C GLY A 174 13.87 3.02 3.81
N HIS A 175 13.02 2.37 4.63
CA HIS A 175 11.58 2.62 4.58
C HIS A 175 11.02 3.17 5.88
N SER A 176 10.00 4.03 5.73
CA SER A 176 9.04 4.38 6.77
C SER A 176 7.62 4.16 6.26
N ALA A 177 6.75 3.73 7.14
CA ALA A 177 5.33 3.55 6.86
C ALA A 177 4.55 4.74 7.43
N TYR A 178 3.67 5.31 6.62
CA TYR A 178 2.74 6.36 7.03
C TYR A 178 1.32 5.82 6.96
N TYR A 179 0.54 6.10 7.98
CA TYR A 179 -0.91 5.96 7.96
C TYR A 179 -1.55 7.34 8.07
N MET A 180 -2.61 7.56 7.31
CA MET A 180 -3.36 8.82 7.24
C MET A 180 -4.87 8.58 7.29
N GLU A 181 -5.55 9.58 7.91
CA GLU A 181 -7.01 9.66 8.03
C GLU A 181 -7.52 11.09 7.88
#